data_9c57490c5a77932a31be9a918ceb9ec9
#
_entry.id   9c57490c5a77932a31be9a918ceb9ec9
#
_cell.length_a   1.000
_cell.length_b   1.000
_cell.length_c   1.000
_cell.angle_alpha   90.00
_cell.angle_beta   90.00
_cell.angle_gamma   90.00
#
_symmetry.space_group_name_H-M   'P 1'
#
loop_
_entity.id
_entity.type
_entity.pdbx_description
1 polymer ?
#
loop_
_entity_poly.entity_id
_entity_poly.type
_entity_poly.pdbx_seq_one_letter_code
_entity_poly.pdbx_strand_id
1 'polypeptide(L)'
;MLRVDARGDACPLPVVKAKKAIAALAGAGEVEVLVDNEIAVQNLTKMARQKGCQSAAEKLGEREYRVLLTVGEPVEAEAEAPVCTPDARTDTVVAIASDKMGEGAEELGKTLLKAFVFSLTQQDKLPKTILFYNGGAHLTCAGSPMLDDLKALEAEGVEILTCGTCLNFYGLTEQLAVGGVTNMYVIAEKMLTAGNVVKP
;
A
#
# COMPACT_ATOMS: atom_id res chain seq x y z
N MET A 1 -17.42 21.53 -5.65
CA MET A 1 -16.48 21.19 -4.57
C MET A 1 -17.24 20.52 -3.44
N LEU A 2 -16.89 19.28 -3.09
CA LEU A 2 -17.45 18.55 -1.95
C LEU A 2 -16.44 18.56 -0.80
N ARG A 3 -16.92 18.72 0.44
CA ARG A 3 -16.07 18.72 1.63
C ARG A 3 -16.34 17.49 2.49
N VAL A 4 -15.27 16.80 2.87
CA VAL A 4 -15.29 15.58 3.69
C VAL A 4 -14.46 15.82 4.94
N ASP A 5 -15.07 15.71 6.12
CA ASP A 5 -14.35 15.70 7.39
C ASP A 5 -14.08 14.23 7.78
N ALA A 6 -12.81 13.90 7.84
CA ALA A 6 -12.31 12.58 8.22
C ALA A 6 -11.28 12.66 9.38
N ARG A 7 -11.31 13.76 10.14
CA ARG A 7 -10.49 13.91 11.36
C ARG A 7 -11.01 12.96 12.43
N GLY A 8 -10.12 12.27 13.11
CA GLY A 8 -10.45 11.23 14.10
C GLY A 8 -10.86 9.88 13.50
N ASP A 9 -10.95 9.77 12.17
CA ASP A 9 -11.28 8.50 11.53
C ASP A 9 -10.06 7.56 11.50
N ALA A 10 -10.26 6.34 11.92
CA ALA A 10 -9.26 5.29 11.76
C ALA A 10 -9.18 4.81 10.29
N CYS A 11 -7.98 4.38 9.86
CA CYS A 11 -7.82 3.69 8.57
C CYS A 11 -8.77 2.47 8.52
N PRO A 12 -9.51 2.27 7.39
CA PRO A 12 -9.39 2.93 6.09
C PRO A 12 -10.43 4.06 5.84
N LEU A 13 -11.17 4.51 6.86
CA LEU A 13 -12.33 5.40 6.72
C LEU A 13 -12.07 6.69 5.91
N PRO A 14 -10.94 7.42 6.09
CA PRO A 14 -10.67 8.61 5.28
C PRO A 14 -10.68 8.33 3.77
N VAL A 15 -10.05 7.21 3.36
CA VAL A 15 -9.99 6.81 1.95
C VAL A 15 -11.36 6.39 1.43
N VAL A 16 -12.15 5.67 2.23
CA VAL A 16 -13.51 5.25 1.85
C VAL A 16 -14.44 6.47 1.68
N LYS A 17 -14.39 7.42 2.61
CA LYS A 17 -15.16 8.66 2.53
C LYS A 17 -14.79 9.48 1.28
N ALA A 18 -13.48 9.64 1.02
CA ALA A 18 -12.99 10.34 -0.17
C ALA A 18 -13.44 9.67 -1.48
N LYS A 19 -13.39 8.35 -1.57
CA LYS A 19 -13.89 7.60 -2.74
C LYS A 19 -15.38 7.81 -2.98
N LYS A 20 -16.20 7.77 -1.92
CA LYS A 20 -17.64 8.03 -2.02
C LYS A 20 -17.92 9.45 -2.49
N ALA A 21 -17.15 10.44 -1.99
CA ALA A 21 -17.29 11.83 -2.42
C ALA A 21 -16.88 12.03 -3.88
N ILE A 22 -15.80 11.40 -4.35
CA ILE A 22 -15.38 11.40 -5.75
C ILE A 22 -16.48 10.79 -6.65
N ALA A 23 -17.04 9.65 -6.23
CA ALA A 23 -18.13 9.00 -6.98
C ALA A 23 -19.41 9.86 -7.04
N ALA A 24 -19.68 10.65 -6.00
CA ALA A 24 -20.84 11.56 -5.94
C ALA A 24 -20.69 12.80 -6.82
N LEU A 25 -19.49 13.14 -7.30
CA LEU A 25 -19.29 14.28 -8.23
C LEU A 25 -19.89 14.05 -9.61
N ALA A 26 -20.16 12.81 -10.00
CA ALA A 26 -20.74 12.45 -11.33
C ALA A 26 -20.02 13.10 -12.53
N GLY A 27 -18.74 13.50 -12.40
CA GLY A 27 -17.93 14.15 -13.42
C GLY A 27 -16.74 14.91 -12.82
N ALA A 28 -16.21 15.87 -13.58
CA ALA A 28 -15.10 16.71 -13.12
C ALA A 28 -15.51 17.57 -11.91
N GLY A 29 -14.62 17.70 -10.95
CA GLY A 29 -14.85 18.50 -9.76
C GLY A 29 -13.77 18.33 -8.69
N GLU A 30 -13.98 18.93 -7.53
CA GLU A 30 -13.02 18.93 -6.45
C GLU A 30 -13.63 18.34 -5.17
N VAL A 31 -12.83 17.55 -4.45
CA VAL A 31 -13.14 17.03 -3.13
C VAL A 31 -12.06 17.49 -2.15
N GLU A 32 -12.46 18.26 -1.16
CA GLU A 32 -11.62 18.64 -0.02
C GLU A 32 -11.78 17.62 1.09
N VAL A 33 -10.68 17.01 1.54
CA VAL A 33 -10.68 16.04 2.65
C VAL A 33 -9.83 16.58 3.78
N LEU A 34 -10.42 16.70 4.97
CA LEU A 34 -9.72 17.08 6.19
C LEU A 34 -9.34 15.82 6.97
N VAL A 35 -8.07 15.72 7.38
CA VAL A 35 -7.54 14.61 8.19
C VAL A 35 -6.60 15.12 9.28
N ASP A 36 -6.32 14.31 10.29
CA ASP A 36 -5.54 14.67 11.47
C ASP A 36 -4.16 14.04 11.57
N ASN A 37 -3.74 13.27 10.53
CA ASN A 37 -2.45 12.61 10.53
C ASN A 37 -1.86 12.48 9.12
N GLU A 38 -0.53 12.41 9.05
CA GLU A 38 0.23 12.35 7.78
C GLU A 38 0.01 11.04 7.02
N ILE A 39 -0.26 9.95 7.71
CA ILE A 39 -0.53 8.64 7.07
C ILE A 39 -1.82 8.73 6.25
N ALA A 40 -2.85 9.39 6.77
CA ALA A 40 -4.08 9.63 6.03
C ALA A 40 -3.84 10.50 4.79
N VAL A 41 -2.97 11.53 4.88
CA VAL A 41 -2.56 12.35 3.73
C VAL A 41 -1.89 11.49 2.64
N GLN A 42 -0.92 10.68 3.01
CA GLN A 42 -0.20 9.78 2.08
C GLN A 42 -1.15 8.79 1.40
N ASN A 43 -2.07 8.20 2.18
CA ASN A 43 -3.05 7.26 1.66
C ASN A 43 -4.02 7.90 0.68
N LEU A 44 -4.49 9.13 0.95
CA LEU A 44 -5.37 9.89 0.06
C LEU A 44 -4.64 10.28 -1.24
N THR A 45 -3.40 10.75 -1.14
CA THR A 45 -2.55 11.10 -2.29
C THR A 45 -2.29 9.88 -3.18
N LYS A 46 -1.98 8.72 -2.58
CA LYS A 46 -1.78 7.46 -3.31
C LYS A 46 -3.06 7.01 -4.01
N MET A 47 -4.20 7.07 -3.32
CA MET A 47 -5.52 6.76 -3.89
C MET A 47 -5.85 7.69 -5.06
N ALA A 48 -5.58 9.00 -4.94
CA ALA A 48 -5.80 9.97 -6.01
C ALA A 48 -5.02 9.60 -7.29
N ARG A 49 -3.73 9.29 -7.15
CA ARG A 49 -2.89 8.84 -8.28
C ARG A 49 -3.46 7.58 -8.95
N GLN A 50 -3.89 6.59 -8.16
CA GLN A 50 -4.48 5.35 -8.69
C GLN A 50 -5.78 5.59 -9.45
N LYS A 51 -6.52 6.67 -9.10
CA LYS A 51 -7.77 7.07 -9.75
C LYS A 51 -7.58 8.06 -10.91
N GLY A 52 -6.33 8.43 -11.24
CA GLY A 52 -6.05 9.45 -12.25
C GLY A 52 -6.46 10.87 -11.82
N CYS A 53 -6.62 11.10 -10.51
CA CYS A 53 -6.96 12.40 -9.95
C CYS A 53 -5.68 13.14 -9.54
N GLN A 54 -5.68 14.47 -9.69
CA GLN A 54 -4.63 15.30 -9.10
C GLN A 54 -4.89 15.44 -7.59
N SER A 55 -3.82 15.58 -6.81
CA SER A 55 -3.91 15.80 -5.37
C SER A 55 -2.94 16.87 -4.92
N ALA A 56 -3.40 17.78 -4.07
CA ALA A 56 -2.58 18.74 -3.37
C ALA A 56 -2.84 18.59 -1.86
N ALA A 57 -1.77 18.51 -1.06
CA ALA A 57 -1.87 18.38 0.38
C ALA A 57 -1.26 19.61 1.04
N GLU A 58 -1.94 20.13 2.06
CA GLU A 58 -1.52 21.29 2.83
C GLU A 58 -1.66 20.99 4.33
N LYS A 59 -0.66 21.39 5.10
CA LYS A 59 -0.70 21.30 6.57
C LYS A 59 -1.27 22.60 7.10
N LEU A 60 -2.44 22.53 7.76
CA LEU A 60 -3.14 23.68 8.34
C LEU A 60 -2.76 23.91 9.80
N GLY A 61 -2.32 22.88 10.51
CA GLY A 61 -1.99 22.94 11.93
C GLY A 61 -1.14 21.75 12.37
N GLU A 62 -0.90 21.62 13.66
CA GLU A 62 -0.02 20.58 14.21
C GLU A 62 -0.56 19.17 13.97
N ARG A 63 -1.89 19.01 13.97
CA ARG A 63 -2.62 17.77 13.68
C ARG A 63 -3.82 18.06 12.77
N GLU A 64 -3.63 18.90 11.77
CA GLU A 64 -4.69 19.25 10.84
C GLU A 64 -4.12 19.40 9.43
N TYR A 65 -4.63 18.60 8.52
CA TYR A 65 -4.19 18.55 7.13
C TYR A 65 -5.40 18.62 6.21
N ARG A 66 -5.20 19.33 5.11
CA ARG A 66 -6.14 19.40 4.00
C ARG A 66 -5.59 18.70 2.79
N VAL A 67 -6.37 17.79 2.20
CA VAL A 67 -6.04 17.15 0.94
C VAL A 67 -7.11 17.55 -0.06
N LEU A 68 -6.72 18.26 -1.11
CA LEU A 68 -7.58 18.62 -2.22
C LEU A 68 -7.40 17.58 -3.33
N LEU A 69 -8.48 16.95 -3.73
CA LEU A 69 -8.53 15.94 -4.80
C LEU A 69 -9.27 16.55 -5.98
N THR A 70 -8.59 16.76 -7.11
CA THR A 70 -9.19 17.30 -8.33
C THR A 70 -9.45 16.16 -9.31
N VAL A 71 -10.73 15.92 -9.57
CA VAL A 71 -11.20 15.00 -10.60
C VAL A 71 -11.38 15.83 -11.87
N GLY A 72 -10.44 15.71 -12.80
CA GLY A 72 -10.49 16.34 -14.12
C GLY A 72 -10.91 15.33 -15.19
N GLU A 73 -11.16 15.80 -16.41
CA GLU A 73 -11.09 14.92 -17.57
C GLU A 73 -9.70 14.29 -17.59
N PRO A 74 -9.56 13.03 -18.05
CA PRO A 74 -8.28 12.35 -18.00
C PRO A 74 -7.26 13.21 -18.75
N VAL A 75 -6.41 13.90 -18.00
CA VAL A 75 -5.19 14.45 -18.57
C VAL A 75 -4.41 13.21 -18.98
N GLU A 76 -4.23 13.04 -20.27
CA GLU A 76 -3.23 12.13 -20.79
C GLU A 76 -1.94 12.52 -20.06
N ALA A 77 -1.64 11.80 -18.96
CA ALA A 77 -0.29 11.74 -18.50
C ALA A 77 0.50 11.32 -19.74
N GLU A 78 1.47 12.11 -20.16
CA GLU A 78 2.46 11.66 -21.11
C GLU A 78 2.95 10.30 -20.60
N ALA A 79 2.29 9.27 -21.13
CA ALA A 79 2.74 7.92 -21.01
C ALA A 79 4.05 7.92 -21.79
N GLU A 80 5.16 7.92 -21.09
CA GLU A 80 6.29 7.20 -21.62
C GLU A 80 5.70 5.86 -22.04
N ALA A 81 5.67 5.65 -23.35
CA ALA A 81 5.09 4.45 -23.93
C ALA A 81 5.73 3.28 -23.19
N PRO A 82 4.94 2.40 -22.56
CA PRO A 82 5.53 1.23 -21.94
C PRO A 82 6.20 0.47 -23.08
N VAL A 83 7.53 0.42 -23.05
CA VAL A 83 8.24 -0.61 -23.78
C VAL A 83 7.61 -1.90 -23.29
N CYS A 84 6.83 -2.55 -24.15
CA CYS A 84 6.22 -3.84 -23.87
C CYS A 84 7.34 -4.89 -23.76
N THR A 85 8.07 -4.86 -22.66
CA THR A 85 8.71 -6.05 -22.17
C THR A 85 7.59 -6.92 -21.63
N PRO A 86 7.48 -8.19 -22.02
CA PRO A 86 6.49 -9.10 -21.45
C PRO A 86 6.64 -9.01 -19.94
N ASP A 87 5.56 -8.62 -19.25
CA ASP A 87 5.58 -8.53 -17.80
C ASP A 87 5.85 -9.92 -17.24
N ALA A 88 7.09 -10.15 -16.77
CA ALA A 88 7.50 -11.43 -16.21
C ALA A 88 6.77 -11.75 -14.89
N ARG A 89 5.96 -10.78 -14.37
CA ARG A 89 5.19 -10.94 -13.14
C ARG A 89 3.87 -11.63 -13.40
N THR A 90 3.49 -12.48 -12.47
CA THR A 90 2.16 -13.08 -12.46
C THR A 90 1.15 -12.12 -11.84
N ASP A 91 -0.14 -12.32 -12.14
CA ASP A 91 -1.23 -11.63 -11.42
C ASP A 91 -1.46 -12.28 -10.04
N THR A 92 -0.35 -12.48 -9.30
CA THR A 92 -0.33 -13.09 -7.97
C THR A 92 -0.01 -12.04 -6.92
N VAL A 93 -0.79 -12.05 -5.85
CA VAL A 93 -0.55 -11.29 -4.63
C VAL A 93 -0.11 -12.24 -3.52
N VAL A 94 0.99 -11.92 -2.85
CA VAL A 94 1.44 -12.63 -1.64
C VAL A 94 1.05 -11.80 -0.42
N ALA A 95 0.31 -12.38 0.53
CA ALA A 95 -0.20 -11.69 1.71
C ALA A 95 0.42 -12.26 2.99
N ILE A 96 1.33 -11.53 3.61
CA ILE A 96 2.10 -11.94 4.80
C ILE A 96 1.56 -11.22 6.02
N ALA A 97 0.86 -11.97 6.88
CA ALA A 97 0.19 -11.46 8.07
C ALA A 97 0.98 -11.66 9.36
N SER A 98 2.03 -12.50 9.34
CA SER A 98 2.80 -12.91 10.51
C SER A 98 4.30 -12.80 10.23
N ASP A 99 5.10 -12.77 11.24
CA ASP A 99 6.57 -12.90 11.17
C ASP A 99 7.04 -14.36 11.09
N LYS A 100 6.09 -15.31 11.03
CA LYS A 100 6.33 -16.75 10.92
C LYS A 100 5.33 -17.41 9.98
N MET A 101 5.71 -18.53 9.39
CA MET A 101 4.88 -19.36 8.52
C MET A 101 4.32 -20.55 9.30
N GLY A 102 3.01 -20.72 9.27
CA GLY A 102 2.30 -21.83 9.95
C GLY A 102 2.14 -21.64 11.46
N GLU A 103 1.44 -22.59 12.09
CA GLU A 103 1.03 -22.55 13.50
C GLU A 103 1.92 -23.40 14.44
N GLY A 104 3.03 -23.95 13.95
CA GLY A 104 3.94 -24.81 14.71
C GLY A 104 4.94 -24.05 15.57
N ALA A 105 6.12 -24.64 15.75
CA ALA A 105 7.22 -24.06 16.51
C ALA A 105 7.63 -22.70 15.92
N GLU A 106 7.80 -21.69 16.77
CA GLU A 106 8.07 -20.32 16.35
C GLU A 106 9.36 -20.18 15.54
N GLU A 107 10.45 -20.79 16.03
CA GLU A 107 11.76 -20.75 15.34
C GLU A 107 11.70 -21.41 13.95
N LEU A 108 10.98 -22.52 13.83
CA LEU A 108 10.77 -23.18 12.56
C LEU A 108 9.93 -22.28 11.62
N GLY A 109 8.85 -21.68 12.12
CA GLY A 109 7.99 -20.79 11.36
C GLY A 109 8.75 -19.57 10.81
N LYS A 110 9.63 -18.97 11.59
CA LYS A 110 10.51 -17.87 11.15
C LYS A 110 11.50 -18.33 10.07
N THR A 111 12.09 -19.50 10.26
CA THR A 111 13.01 -20.11 9.28
C THR A 111 12.29 -20.40 7.95
N LEU A 112 11.09 -20.96 8.01
CA LEU A 112 10.29 -21.29 6.84
C LEU A 112 9.86 -20.02 6.09
N LEU A 113 9.46 -18.98 6.79
CA LEU A 113 9.05 -17.73 6.16
C LEU A 113 10.23 -17.03 5.46
N LYS A 114 11.42 -17.05 6.08
CA LYS A 114 12.64 -16.55 5.45
C LYS A 114 12.96 -17.34 4.18
N ALA A 115 12.90 -18.66 4.23
CA ALA A 115 13.12 -19.51 3.07
C ALA A 115 12.06 -19.29 1.98
N PHE A 116 10.80 -19.03 2.35
CA PHE A 116 9.74 -18.71 1.42
C PHE A 116 10.03 -17.38 0.68
N VAL A 117 10.37 -16.31 1.40
CA VAL A 117 10.70 -15.00 0.79
C VAL A 117 11.93 -15.14 -0.14
N PHE A 118 12.99 -15.82 0.33
CA PHE A 118 14.14 -16.12 -0.52
C PHE A 118 13.74 -16.92 -1.78
N SER A 119 12.87 -17.92 -1.63
CA SER A 119 12.43 -18.73 -2.79
C SER A 119 11.65 -17.90 -3.81
N LEU A 120 10.97 -16.82 -3.41
CA LEU A 120 10.32 -15.91 -4.36
C LEU A 120 11.35 -15.23 -5.28
N THR A 121 12.54 -14.87 -4.76
CA THR A 121 13.61 -14.24 -5.58
C THR A 121 14.17 -15.20 -6.64
N GLN A 122 13.95 -16.49 -6.49
CA GLN A 122 14.47 -17.53 -7.38
C GLN A 122 13.42 -18.07 -8.39
N GLN A 123 12.21 -17.48 -8.40
CA GLN A 123 11.19 -17.91 -9.35
C GLN A 123 11.35 -17.23 -10.71
N ASP A 124 11.05 -17.95 -11.79
CA ASP A 124 11.01 -17.40 -13.16
C ASP A 124 9.91 -16.35 -13.33
N LYS A 125 8.84 -16.44 -12.52
CA LYS A 125 7.71 -15.52 -12.52
C LYS A 125 7.49 -14.98 -11.12
N LEU A 126 7.71 -13.69 -10.95
CA LEU A 126 7.56 -13.01 -9.66
C LEU A 126 6.10 -12.66 -9.38
N PRO A 127 5.70 -12.53 -8.10
CA PRO A 127 4.41 -11.98 -7.75
C PRO A 127 4.34 -10.50 -8.14
N LYS A 128 3.14 -10.00 -8.45
CA LYS A 128 2.92 -8.60 -8.75
C LYS A 128 3.07 -7.72 -7.51
N THR A 129 2.55 -8.20 -6.38
CA THR A 129 2.52 -7.42 -5.12
C THR A 129 2.75 -8.35 -3.94
N ILE A 130 3.50 -7.89 -2.94
CA ILE A 130 3.62 -8.51 -1.62
C ILE A 130 3.05 -7.54 -0.59
N LEU A 131 2.06 -8.01 0.18
CA LEU A 131 1.36 -7.24 1.20
C LEU A 131 1.80 -7.69 2.58
N PHE A 132 2.17 -6.74 3.44
CA PHE A 132 2.55 -6.98 4.83
C PHE A 132 1.57 -6.29 5.78
N TYR A 133 1.01 -7.04 6.72
CA TYR A 133 0.13 -6.51 7.75
C TYR A 133 0.23 -7.32 9.02
N ASN A 134 -0.35 -6.82 10.12
CA ASN A 134 -0.20 -7.40 11.46
C ASN A 134 1.28 -7.67 11.79
N GLY A 135 1.65 -8.83 12.35
CA GLY A 135 3.02 -9.21 12.66
C GLY A 135 3.98 -9.20 11.45
N GLY A 136 3.46 -9.39 10.23
CA GLY A 136 4.23 -9.27 9.00
C GLY A 136 4.85 -7.88 8.76
N ALA A 137 4.32 -6.81 9.38
CA ALA A 137 4.86 -5.46 9.26
C ALA A 137 6.31 -5.34 9.76
N HIS A 138 6.72 -6.17 10.70
CA HIS A 138 8.11 -6.21 11.19
C HIS A 138 9.12 -6.59 10.11
N LEU A 139 8.68 -7.37 9.10
CA LEU A 139 9.58 -7.92 8.09
C LEU A 139 10.09 -6.88 7.08
N THR A 140 9.40 -5.77 6.92
CA THR A 140 9.77 -4.66 6.04
C THR A 140 10.55 -3.56 6.74
N CYS A 141 10.79 -3.70 8.05
CA CYS A 141 11.43 -2.71 8.88
C CYS A 141 12.92 -3.00 9.13
N ALA A 142 13.66 -1.98 9.57
CA ALA A 142 15.07 -2.08 9.89
C ALA A 142 15.34 -3.22 10.89
N GLY A 143 16.40 -4.00 10.62
CA GLY A 143 16.76 -5.17 11.44
C GLY A 143 16.09 -6.48 11.01
N SER A 144 15.18 -6.47 10.05
CA SER A 144 14.59 -7.70 9.51
C SER A 144 15.64 -8.52 8.73
N PRO A 145 15.70 -9.84 8.95
CA PRO A 145 16.64 -10.72 8.24
C PRO A 145 16.24 -10.99 6.78
N MET A 146 15.13 -10.42 6.30
CA MET A 146 14.59 -10.60 4.95
C MET A 146 14.73 -9.33 4.08
N LEU A 147 15.32 -8.25 4.60
CA LEU A 147 15.38 -6.96 3.87
C LEU A 147 16.10 -7.06 2.55
N ASP A 148 17.19 -7.79 2.47
CA ASP A 148 17.97 -7.91 1.23
C ASP A 148 17.17 -8.64 0.15
N ASP A 149 16.48 -9.71 0.50
CA ASP A 149 15.61 -10.45 -0.41
C ASP A 149 14.41 -9.58 -0.87
N LEU A 150 13.80 -8.84 0.04
CA LEU A 150 12.68 -7.94 -0.28
C LEU A 150 13.12 -6.78 -1.18
N LYS A 151 14.29 -6.19 -0.92
CA LYS A 151 14.85 -5.15 -1.81
C LYS A 151 15.19 -5.68 -3.19
N ALA A 152 15.69 -6.92 -3.28
CA ALA A 152 15.92 -7.56 -4.56
C ALA A 152 14.61 -7.74 -5.35
N LEU A 153 13.53 -8.20 -4.69
CA LEU A 153 12.20 -8.31 -5.31
C LEU A 153 11.66 -6.95 -5.75
N GLU A 154 11.84 -5.91 -4.93
CA GLU A 154 11.43 -4.54 -5.26
C GLU A 154 12.20 -4.01 -6.49
N ALA A 155 13.50 -4.27 -6.58
CA ALA A 155 14.34 -3.89 -7.72
C ALA A 155 13.90 -4.57 -9.03
N GLU A 156 13.37 -5.79 -8.95
CA GLU A 156 12.76 -6.52 -10.07
C GLU A 156 11.31 -6.06 -10.36
N GLY A 157 10.84 -5.01 -9.69
CA GLY A 157 9.54 -4.39 -9.93
C GLY A 157 8.37 -5.01 -9.16
N VAL A 158 8.61 -5.90 -8.20
CA VAL A 158 7.56 -6.39 -7.29
C VAL A 158 7.12 -5.23 -6.38
N GLU A 159 5.83 -4.97 -6.33
CA GLU A 159 5.29 -3.93 -5.43
C GLU A 159 5.24 -4.46 -3.99
N ILE A 160 5.94 -3.80 -3.07
CA ILE A 160 5.96 -4.16 -1.65
C ILE A 160 5.19 -3.12 -0.86
N LEU A 161 4.17 -3.54 -0.11
CA LEU A 161 3.27 -2.65 0.61
C LEU A 161 3.07 -3.13 2.05
N THR A 162 3.27 -2.21 3.01
CA THR A 162 3.08 -2.47 4.44
C THR A 162 1.94 -1.63 5.01
N CYS A 163 1.09 -2.26 5.81
CA CYS A 163 -0.06 -1.62 6.43
C CYS A 163 0.38 -0.53 7.42
N GLY A 164 0.03 0.73 7.15
CA GLY A 164 0.37 1.87 8.01
C GLY A 164 -0.22 1.79 9.40
N THR A 165 -1.44 1.25 9.56
CA THR A 165 -2.04 1.00 10.88
C THR A 165 -1.18 0.03 11.71
N CYS A 166 -0.62 -1.01 11.08
CA CYS A 166 0.25 -1.97 11.77
C CYS A 166 1.60 -1.35 12.13
N LEU A 167 2.21 -0.60 11.21
CA LEU A 167 3.44 0.14 11.50
C LEU A 167 3.26 1.09 12.69
N ASN A 168 2.16 1.83 12.72
CA ASN A 168 1.85 2.74 13.83
C ASN A 168 1.62 1.98 15.14
N PHE A 169 0.85 0.89 15.11
CA PHE A 169 0.55 0.08 16.31
C PHE A 169 1.81 -0.47 16.96
N TYR A 170 2.77 -0.96 16.16
CA TYR A 170 4.04 -1.51 16.64
C TYR A 170 5.15 -0.46 16.82
N GLY A 171 4.89 0.82 16.56
CA GLY A 171 5.92 1.88 16.65
C GLY A 171 7.02 1.78 15.59
N LEU A 172 6.70 1.24 14.41
CA LEU A 172 7.65 0.91 13.34
C LEU A 172 7.64 1.91 12.17
N THR A 173 6.85 2.97 12.25
CA THR A 173 6.63 3.90 11.12
C THR A 173 7.94 4.46 10.56
N GLU A 174 8.84 4.88 11.45
CA GLU A 174 10.15 5.44 11.07
C GLU A 174 11.21 4.37 10.73
N GLN A 175 10.87 3.11 10.92
CA GLN A 175 11.78 1.99 10.70
C GLN A 175 11.52 1.26 9.38
N LEU A 176 10.52 1.68 8.60
CA LEU A 176 10.23 1.07 7.31
C LEU A 176 11.46 1.22 6.40
N ALA A 177 11.99 0.10 5.92
CA ALA A 177 13.26 0.02 5.19
C ALA A 177 13.11 -0.49 3.75
N VAL A 178 11.94 -1.01 3.37
CA VAL A 178 11.63 -1.48 2.02
C VAL A 178 10.13 -1.33 1.74
N GLY A 179 9.81 -0.99 0.50
CA GLY A 179 8.44 -0.83 0.04
C GLY A 179 7.78 0.47 0.48
N GLY A 180 6.47 0.53 0.33
CA GLY A 180 5.65 1.69 0.66
C GLY A 180 4.59 1.40 1.72
N VAL A 181 4.13 2.47 2.37
CA VAL A 181 3.01 2.39 3.31
C VAL A 181 1.70 2.29 2.55
N THR A 182 0.80 1.43 3.02
CA THR A 182 -0.55 1.25 2.48
C THR A 182 -1.60 1.18 3.57
N ASN A 183 -2.86 1.01 3.19
CA ASN A 183 -3.99 0.88 4.11
C ASN A 183 -4.80 -0.38 3.82
N MET A 184 -5.70 -0.74 4.74
CA MET A 184 -6.51 -1.96 4.62
C MET A 184 -7.44 -1.94 3.39
N TYR A 185 -7.88 -0.76 2.94
CA TYR A 185 -8.69 -0.67 1.73
C TYR A 185 -7.91 -1.15 0.49
N VAL A 186 -6.67 -0.65 0.31
CA VAL A 186 -5.80 -1.05 -0.81
C VAL A 186 -5.39 -2.52 -0.70
N ILE A 187 -5.12 -3.00 0.53
CA ILE A 187 -4.83 -4.42 0.77
C ILE A 187 -6.00 -5.29 0.31
N ALA A 188 -7.22 -4.97 0.73
CA ALA A 188 -8.41 -5.70 0.34
C ALA A 188 -8.66 -5.63 -1.18
N GLU A 189 -8.53 -4.44 -1.79
CA GLU A 189 -8.68 -4.26 -3.24
C GLU A 189 -7.70 -5.14 -4.02
N LYS A 190 -6.41 -5.13 -3.65
CA LYS A 190 -5.39 -5.94 -4.31
C LYS A 190 -5.65 -7.45 -4.16
N MET A 191 -6.08 -7.89 -2.97
CA MET A 191 -6.40 -9.30 -2.75
C MET A 191 -7.65 -9.74 -3.52
N LEU A 192 -8.68 -8.88 -3.65
CA LEU A 192 -9.91 -9.20 -4.35
C LEU A 192 -9.79 -9.14 -5.88
N THR A 193 -8.84 -8.35 -6.41
CA THR A 193 -8.64 -8.18 -7.84
C THR A 193 -7.50 -9.04 -8.39
N ALA A 194 -6.75 -9.73 -7.53
CA ALA A 194 -5.68 -10.63 -7.93
C ALA A 194 -6.22 -11.88 -8.61
N GLY A 195 -5.53 -12.37 -9.63
CA GLY A 195 -5.83 -13.68 -10.22
C GLY A 195 -5.51 -14.84 -9.29
N ASN A 196 -4.55 -14.65 -8.38
CA ASN A 196 -4.20 -15.61 -7.34
C ASN A 196 -3.69 -14.90 -6.07
N VAL A 197 -4.08 -15.41 -4.89
CA VAL A 197 -3.59 -14.92 -3.59
C VAL A 197 -2.91 -16.04 -2.84
N VAL A 198 -1.63 -15.85 -2.53
CA VAL A 198 -0.83 -16.78 -1.72
C VAL A 198 -0.68 -16.20 -0.31
N LYS A 199 -1.04 -16.99 0.69
CA LYS A 199 -0.93 -16.62 2.10
C LYS A 199 -0.14 -17.71 2.84
N PRO A 200 1.18 -17.48 3.04
CA PRO A 200 2.05 -18.43 3.70
C PRO A 200 1.81 -18.60 5.21
#